data_4c33aff6d571f1d658be67fc4d2810a7
#
_entry.id   4c33aff6d571f1d658be67fc4d2810a7
#
_cell.length_a   1.000
_cell.length_b   1.000
_cell.length_c   1.000
_cell.angle_alpha   90.00
_cell.angle_beta   90.00
_cell.angle_gamma   90.00
#
_symmetry.space_group_name_H-M   'P 1'
#
loop_
_entity.id
_entity.type
_entity.pdbx_description
1 polymer ?
#
loop_
_entity_poly.entity_id
_entity_poly.type
_entity_poly.pdbx_seq_one_letter_code
_entity_poly.pdbx_strand_id
1 'polypeptide(L)'
;MISCAAPSFWRLLRSLSDAEQQAARLAFRKFMADPLHNSLRFKKLAGHESLWSVRVTLSVRAVGVREGDAIVWVWIGTHSEFDKKFA
;
A
#
# COMPACT_ATOMS: atom_id res chain seq x y z
N MET A 1 4.47 -12.72 5.98
CA MET A 1 3.37 -11.85 6.51
C MET A 1 2.07 -12.20 5.82
N ILE A 2 0.97 -12.27 6.56
CA ILE A 2 -0.36 -12.50 6.01
C ILE A 2 -0.89 -11.17 5.45
N SER A 3 -1.29 -11.17 4.18
CA SER A 3 -1.70 -9.95 3.49
C SER A 3 -3.05 -10.17 2.82
N CYS A 4 -4.01 -9.29 3.10
CA CYS A 4 -5.30 -9.27 2.42
C CYS A 4 -5.72 -7.82 2.16
N ALA A 5 -6.80 -7.63 1.41
CA ALA A 5 -7.25 -6.31 1.02
C ALA A 5 -8.74 -6.15 1.31
N ALA A 6 -9.10 -4.99 1.89
CA ALA A 6 -10.49 -4.64 2.15
C ALA A 6 -11.19 -4.21 0.86
N PRO A 7 -12.54 -4.24 0.82
CA PRO A 7 -13.29 -3.77 -0.36
C PRO A 7 -12.95 -2.34 -0.79
N SER A 8 -12.64 -1.45 0.17
CA SER A 8 -12.24 -0.07 -0.14
C SER A 8 -10.97 -0.02 -0.99
N PHE A 9 -10.01 -0.92 -0.70
CA PHE A 9 -8.77 -0.99 -1.47
C PHE A 9 -9.05 -1.36 -2.93
N TRP A 10 -9.86 -2.39 -3.15
CA TRP A 10 -10.19 -2.84 -4.51
C TRP A 10 -10.91 -1.76 -5.31
N ARG A 11 -11.82 -1.04 -4.68
CA ARG A 11 -12.52 0.07 -5.32
C ARG A 11 -11.56 1.16 -5.78
N LEU A 12 -10.63 1.56 -4.90
CA LEU A 12 -9.63 2.57 -5.22
C LEU A 12 -8.66 2.08 -6.28
N LEU A 13 -8.23 0.82 -6.20
CA LEU A 13 -7.34 0.22 -7.20
C LEU A 13 -7.96 0.30 -8.60
N ARG A 14 -9.24 -0.03 -8.72
CA ARG A 14 -9.93 -0.01 -10.02
C ARG A 14 -10.04 1.40 -10.61
N SER A 15 -9.91 2.44 -9.80
CA SER A 15 -9.94 3.83 -10.29
C SER A 15 -8.58 4.30 -10.84
N LEU A 16 -7.52 3.53 -10.64
CA LEU A 16 -6.20 3.84 -11.18
C LEU A 16 -6.09 3.44 -12.65
N SER A 17 -5.09 3.98 -13.35
CA SER A 17 -4.80 3.57 -14.73
C SER A 17 -4.40 2.09 -14.78
N ASP A 18 -4.49 1.49 -15.96
CA ASP A 18 -4.08 0.09 -16.16
C ASP A 18 -2.61 -0.11 -15.79
N ALA A 19 -1.74 0.82 -16.16
CA ALA A 19 -0.32 0.75 -15.83
C ALA A 19 -0.09 0.79 -14.32
N GLU A 20 -0.82 1.65 -13.61
CA GLU A 20 -0.73 1.75 -12.16
C GLU A 20 -1.27 0.49 -11.47
N GLN A 21 -2.35 -0.07 -11.99
CA GLN A 21 -2.89 -1.33 -11.47
C GLN A 21 -1.89 -2.47 -11.65
N GLN A 22 -1.22 -2.55 -12.80
CA GLN A 22 -0.19 -3.57 -13.02
C GLN A 22 1.01 -3.36 -12.09
N ALA A 23 1.43 -2.12 -11.89
CA ALA A 23 2.51 -1.81 -10.96
C ALA A 23 2.13 -2.22 -9.53
N ALA A 24 0.87 -2.01 -9.14
CA ALA A 24 0.39 -2.45 -7.83
C ALA A 24 0.46 -3.96 -7.68
N ARG A 25 0.04 -4.73 -8.69
CA ARG A 25 0.14 -6.19 -8.64
C ARG A 25 1.57 -6.67 -8.48
N LEU A 26 2.51 -6.05 -9.19
CA LEU A 26 3.93 -6.37 -9.06
C LEU A 26 4.46 -6.03 -7.66
N ALA A 27 4.09 -4.86 -7.14
CA ALA A 27 4.51 -4.44 -5.80
C ALA A 27 4.01 -5.40 -4.74
N PHE A 28 2.76 -5.85 -4.82
CA PHE A 28 2.21 -6.78 -3.84
C PHE A 28 2.79 -8.18 -3.97
N ARG A 29 3.18 -8.63 -5.16
CA ARG A 29 3.93 -9.87 -5.30
C ARG A 29 5.31 -9.78 -4.63
N LYS A 30 6.01 -8.65 -4.80
CA LYS A 30 7.27 -8.41 -4.10
C LYS A 30 7.07 -8.42 -2.59
N PHE A 31 6.01 -7.78 -2.12
CA PHE A 31 5.69 -7.71 -0.71
C PHE A 31 5.47 -9.10 -0.12
N MET A 32 4.76 -9.97 -0.83
CA MET A 32 4.53 -11.34 -0.38
C MET A 32 5.83 -12.14 -0.31
N ALA A 33 6.74 -11.91 -1.25
CA ALA A 33 8.04 -12.62 -1.28
C ALA A 33 9.02 -12.03 -0.26
N ASP A 34 9.05 -10.71 -0.14
CA ASP A 34 9.99 -10.00 0.75
C ASP A 34 9.42 -8.63 1.14
N PRO A 35 8.73 -8.53 2.28
CA PRO A 35 8.17 -7.25 2.73
C PRO A 35 9.22 -6.14 2.92
N LEU A 36 10.48 -6.52 3.13
CA LEU A 36 11.57 -5.58 3.37
C LEU A 36 12.32 -5.20 2.09
N HIS A 37 11.81 -5.61 0.90
CA HIS A 37 12.42 -5.22 -0.36
C HIS A 37 12.55 -3.70 -0.45
N ASN A 38 13.74 -3.21 -0.81
CA ASN A 38 14.05 -1.77 -0.78
C ASN A 38 13.09 -0.92 -1.59
N SER A 39 12.63 -1.40 -2.75
CA SER A 39 11.75 -0.62 -3.61
C SER A 39 10.40 -0.33 -3.01
N LEU A 40 9.96 -1.13 -2.04
CA LEU A 40 8.64 -1.01 -1.41
C LEU A 40 8.59 0.08 -0.34
N ARG A 41 9.72 0.37 0.29
CA ARG A 41 9.76 1.36 1.37
C ARG A 41 8.67 1.11 2.42
N PHE A 42 8.48 -0.15 2.81
CA PHE A 42 7.48 -0.54 3.79
C PHE A 42 7.81 0.06 5.14
N LYS A 43 6.94 0.92 5.66
CA LYS A 43 7.19 1.61 6.91
C LYS A 43 5.91 2.01 7.62
N LYS A 44 6.01 2.16 8.94
CA LYS A 44 4.93 2.67 9.77
C LYS A 44 4.76 4.17 9.52
N LEU A 45 3.51 4.63 9.46
CA LEU A 45 3.21 6.05 9.30
C LEU A 45 3.36 6.77 10.64
N ALA A 46 4.06 7.91 10.63
CA ALA A 46 4.22 8.75 11.82
C ALA A 46 2.85 9.24 12.30
N GLY A 47 2.61 9.16 13.60
CA GLY A 47 1.35 9.61 14.19
C GLY A 47 0.17 8.63 14.06
N HIS A 48 0.39 7.47 13.44
CA HIS A 48 -0.64 6.45 13.23
C HIS A 48 -0.14 5.10 13.75
N GLU A 49 -0.74 4.62 14.82
CA GLU A 49 -0.22 3.47 15.54
C GLU A 49 -0.19 2.18 14.71
N SER A 50 -1.22 1.94 13.89
CA SER A 50 -1.36 0.70 13.15
C SER A 50 -1.24 0.86 11.64
N LEU A 51 -1.04 2.07 11.12
CA LEU A 51 -0.98 2.30 9.68
C LEU A 51 0.43 2.16 9.15
N TRP A 52 0.56 1.40 8.07
CA TRP A 52 1.82 1.17 7.36
C TRP A 52 1.62 1.45 5.88
N SER A 53 2.66 1.90 5.22
CA SER A 53 2.58 2.22 3.79
C SER A 53 3.64 1.48 2.99
N VAL A 54 3.33 1.24 1.70
CA VAL A 54 4.30 0.79 0.71
C VAL A 54 4.30 1.75 -0.48
N ARG A 55 5.47 1.91 -1.09
CA ARG A 55 5.60 2.64 -2.35
C ARG A 55 5.35 1.67 -3.50
N VAL A 56 4.29 1.91 -4.26
CA VAL A 56 3.95 1.11 -5.44
C VAL A 56 4.76 1.59 -6.64
N THR A 57 4.74 2.91 -6.88
CA THR A 57 5.60 3.62 -7.83
C THR A 57 6.06 4.91 -7.19
N LEU A 58 6.82 5.73 -7.91
CA LEU A 58 7.21 7.05 -7.41
C LEU A 58 6.00 7.92 -7.09
N SER A 59 4.89 7.72 -7.77
CA SER A 59 3.68 8.54 -7.62
C SER A 59 2.50 7.84 -6.99
N VAL A 60 2.60 6.53 -6.66
CA VAL A 60 1.48 5.75 -6.08
C VAL A 60 1.92 5.07 -4.81
N ARG A 61 1.09 5.19 -3.77
CA ARG A 61 1.31 4.57 -2.47
C ARG A 61 0.07 3.80 -2.02
N ALA A 62 0.28 2.77 -1.21
CA ALA A 62 -0.80 2.02 -0.59
C ALA A 62 -0.63 2.04 0.92
N VAL A 63 -1.75 1.97 1.64
CA VAL A 63 -1.78 2.00 3.11
C VAL A 63 -2.56 0.81 3.63
N GLY A 64 -2.02 0.16 4.65
CA GLY A 64 -2.66 -0.96 5.31
C GLY A 64 -2.68 -0.82 6.82
N VAL A 65 -3.58 -1.55 7.45
CA VAL A 65 -3.67 -1.68 8.91
C VAL A 65 -2.93 -2.96 9.28
N ARG A 66 -1.91 -2.83 10.10
CA ARG A 66 -1.09 -3.97 10.52
C ARG A 66 -1.38 -4.37 11.94
N GLU A 67 -1.56 -5.68 12.15
CA GLU A 67 -1.62 -6.28 13.49
C GLU A 67 -0.68 -7.49 13.50
N GLY A 68 0.42 -7.38 14.25
CA GLY A 68 1.41 -8.44 14.32
C GLY A 68 1.97 -8.81 12.95
N ASP A 69 1.74 -10.05 12.53
CA ASP A 69 2.23 -10.56 11.23
C ASP A 69 1.16 -10.52 10.13
N ALA A 70 0.10 -9.75 10.34
CA ALA A 70 -0.97 -9.59 9.36
C ALA A 70 -1.15 -8.12 8.99
N ILE A 71 -1.48 -7.88 7.72
CA ILE A 71 -1.80 -6.54 7.24
C ILE A 71 -3.03 -6.60 6.34
N VAL A 72 -3.94 -5.62 6.50
CA VAL A 72 -5.11 -5.45 5.65
C VAL A 72 -4.95 -4.14 4.89
N TRP A 73 -4.82 -4.22 3.57
CA TRP A 73 -4.70 -3.03 2.73
C TRP A 73 -6.06 -2.37 2.62
N VAL A 74 -6.12 -1.06 2.90
CA VAL A 74 -7.37 -0.31 2.96
C VAL A 74 -7.43 0.86 2.00
N TRP A 75 -6.27 1.31 1.49
CA TRP A 75 -6.19 2.49 0.64
C TRP A 75 -5.06 2.39 -0.37
N ILE A 76 -5.27 2.92 -1.57
CA ILE A 76 -4.24 3.12 -2.58
C ILE A 76 -4.59 4.38 -3.37
N GLY A 77 -3.59 5.17 -3.71
CA GLY A 77 -3.81 6.40 -4.45
C GLY A 77 -2.49 7.09 -4.78
N THR A 78 -2.58 8.32 -5.28
CA THR A 78 -1.40 9.10 -5.64
C THR A 78 -0.66 9.61 -4.41
N HIS A 79 0.62 9.94 -4.61
CA HIS A 79 1.43 10.53 -3.54
C HIS A 79 0.81 11.82 -3.00
N SER A 80 0.26 12.66 -3.89
CA SER A 80 -0.44 13.88 -3.47
C SER A 80 -1.65 13.60 -2.58
N GLU A 81 -2.47 12.62 -2.96
CA GLU A 81 -3.62 12.20 -2.16
C GLU A 81 -3.18 11.61 -0.83
N PHE A 82 -2.11 10.83 -0.85
CA PHE A 82 -1.52 10.27 0.35
C PHE A 82 -1.09 11.37 1.32
N ASP A 83 -0.40 12.39 0.84
CA ASP A 83 0.04 13.51 1.68
C ASP A 83 -1.13 14.24 2.31
N LYS A 84 -2.21 14.48 1.56
CA LYS A 84 -3.40 15.15 2.08
C LYS A 84 -4.13 14.33 3.13
N LYS A 85 -4.13 13.00 3.00
CA LYS A 85 -4.92 12.12 3.86
C LYS A 85 -4.15 11.64 5.08
N PHE A 86 -2.86 11.37 4.96
CA PHE A 86 -2.08 10.69 5.99
C PHE A 86 -0.89 11.48 6.52
N ALA A 87 -0.49 12.53 5.87
CA ALA A 87 0.67 13.31 6.31
C ALA A 87 0.29 14.52 7.15
#